data_3d3041aa3e12b4473bb4cf5dfd52f5bd
#
_entry.id   3d3041aa3e12b4473bb4cf5dfd52f5bd
#
_cell.length_a   1.000
_cell.length_b   1.000
_cell.length_c   1.000
_cell.angle_alpha   90.00
_cell.angle_beta   90.00
_cell.angle_gamma   90.00
#
_symmetry.space_group_name_H-M   'P 1'
#
loop_
_entity.id
_entity.type
_entity.pdbx_description
1 polymer ?
#
loop_
_entity_poly.entity_id
_entity_poly.type
_entity_poly.pdbx_seq_one_letter_code
_entity_poly.pdbx_strand_id
1 'polypeptide(L)'
;MVKQGIVLGHVVSNRGIEVDKAKVDLISNLPPPKIVKDVRSFLGHVGFYRRFIKDFSKFARPLTNLLAKDTSFVFSPDCLKAFEYLKKELTTAPIIHAPDWTLPFELMCDASDSAIGAVLGQRFDGKPHVIYYASRTLNDAQQNYSVTEKEFLAVVFALEKFRSYLIGSLTKVFTDHAALKYLLTKKDAKARLIRWILLL
;
A
#
# COMPACT_ATOMS: atom_id res chain seq x y z
N MET A 1 27.70 -19.74 6.14
CA MET A 1 26.57 -18.80 6.29
C MET A 1 25.60 -19.00 5.15
N VAL A 2 24.30 -19.08 5.44
CA VAL A 2 23.23 -19.23 4.44
C VAL A 2 23.10 -17.89 3.69
N LYS A 3 23.21 -17.90 2.36
CA LYS A 3 23.15 -16.68 1.53
C LYS A 3 21.72 -16.24 1.21
N GLN A 4 20.73 -17.15 1.35
CA GLN A 4 19.32 -16.93 1.07
C GLN A 4 18.47 -17.94 1.83
N GLY A 5 17.30 -17.53 2.31
CA GLY A 5 16.38 -18.43 3.01
C GLY A 5 14.95 -17.91 2.99
N ILE A 6 13.98 -18.79 3.26
CA ILE A 6 12.57 -18.41 3.41
C ILE A 6 12.32 -18.08 4.88
N VAL A 7 11.91 -16.85 5.14
CA VAL A 7 11.56 -16.35 6.47
C VAL A 7 10.15 -15.80 6.44
N LEU A 8 9.26 -16.38 7.25
CA LEU A 8 7.85 -15.97 7.33
C LEU A 8 7.18 -15.82 5.95
N GLY A 9 7.43 -16.76 5.03
CA GLY A 9 6.83 -16.76 3.70
C GLY A 9 7.41 -15.75 2.71
N HIS A 10 8.57 -15.16 3.01
CA HIS A 10 9.33 -14.30 2.11
C HIS A 10 10.70 -14.89 1.87
N VAL A 11 11.22 -14.73 0.67
CA VAL A 11 12.63 -15.05 0.37
C VAL A 11 13.47 -13.84 0.80
N VAL A 12 14.37 -14.07 1.74
CA VAL A 12 15.30 -13.06 2.28
C VAL A 12 16.71 -13.37 1.82
N SER A 13 17.40 -12.40 1.23
CA SER A 13 18.76 -12.50 0.74
C SER A 13 19.52 -11.19 0.97
N ASN A 14 20.80 -11.14 0.59
CA ASN A 14 21.58 -9.91 0.57
C ASN A 14 21.05 -8.86 -0.43
N ARG A 15 20.23 -9.26 -1.41
CA ARG A 15 19.59 -8.34 -2.37
C ARG A 15 18.34 -7.67 -1.78
N GLY A 16 17.76 -8.23 -0.72
CA GLY A 16 16.55 -7.74 -0.08
C GLY A 16 15.53 -8.84 0.18
N ILE A 17 14.25 -8.47 0.08
CA ILE A 17 13.10 -9.33 0.34
C ILE A 17 12.33 -9.53 -0.96
N GLU A 18 12.01 -10.79 -1.27
CA GLU A 18 11.28 -11.20 -2.47
C GLU A 18 10.05 -12.03 -2.06
N VAL A 19 9.08 -12.13 -2.96
CA VAL A 19 7.95 -13.05 -2.81
C VAL A 19 8.44 -14.51 -2.91
N ASP A 20 7.81 -15.41 -2.17
CA ASP A 20 8.09 -16.84 -2.30
C ASP A 20 7.51 -17.36 -3.62
N LYS A 21 8.38 -17.79 -4.53
CA LYS A 21 8.00 -18.28 -5.86
C LYS A 21 7.01 -19.43 -5.81
N ALA A 22 7.17 -20.39 -4.91
CA ALA A 22 6.25 -21.52 -4.77
C ALA A 22 4.82 -21.03 -4.41
N LYS A 23 4.71 -19.99 -3.58
CA LYS A 23 3.41 -19.37 -3.24
C LYS A 23 2.84 -18.57 -4.41
N VAL A 24 3.68 -17.85 -5.15
CA VAL A 24 3.25 -17.11 -6.34
C VAL A 24 2.75 -18.07 -7.42
N ASP A 25 3.44 -19.17 -7.67
CA ASP A 25 3.01 -20.20 -8.62
C ASP A 25 1.64 -20.79 -8.26
N LEU A 26 1.40 -21.09 -6.98
CA LEU A 26 0.09 -21.53 -6.50
C LEU A 26 -1.00 -20.48 -6.78
N ILE A 27 -0.73 -19.20 -6.46
CA ILE A 27 -1.70 -18.10 -6.67
C ILE A 27 -1.95 -17.89 -8.17
N SER A 28 -0.92 -17.95 -8.99
CA SER A 28 -1.01 -17.77 -10.44
C SER A 28 -1.88 -18.82 -11.14
N ASN A 29 -1.89 -20.04 -10.60
CA ASN A 29 -2.68 -21.16 -11.13
C ASN A 29 -4.10 -21.23 -10.57
N LEU A 30 -4.50 -20.33 -9.66
CA LEU A 30 -5.87 -20.31 -9.15
C LEU A 30 -6.87 -19.96 -10.26
N PRO A 31 -7.98 -20.72 -10.40
CA PRO A 31 -9.06 -20.38 -11.30
C PRO A 31 -9.83 -19.15 -10.80
N PRO A 32 -10.56 -18.45 -11.67
CA PRO A 32 -11.44 -17.36 -11.26
C PRO A 32 -12.42 -17.80 -10.13
N PRO A 33 -12.58 -16.96 -9.09
CA PRO A 33 -13.49 -17.24 -7.98
C PRO A 33 -14.93 -17.48 -8.41
N LYS A 34 -15.58 -18.51 -7.85
CA LYS A 34 -16.98 -18.85 -8.10
C LYS A 34 -17.91 -18.52 -6.92
N ILE A 35 -17.36 -18.35 -5.74
CA ILE A 35 -18.08 -18.04 -4.51
C ILE A 35 -17.30 -17.04 -3.65
N VAL A 36 -17.98 -16.43 -2.68
CA VAL A 36 -17.38 -15.45 -1.74
C VAL A 36 -16.17 -16.04 -1.00
N LYS A 37 -16.21 -17.33 -0.66
CA LYS A 37 -15.10 -18.00 0.02
C LYS A 37 -13.82 -18.02 -0.83
N ASP A 38 -13.95 -18.24 -2.14
CA ASP A 38 -12.80 -18.24 -3.06
C ASP A 38 -12.18 -16.84 -3.15
N VAL A 39 -13.02 -15.81 -3.25
CA VAL A 39 -12.56 -14.40 -3.24
C VAL A 39 -11.80 -14.09 -1.94
N ARG A 40 -12.34 -14.49 -0.79
CA ARG A 40 -11.70 -14.28 0.51
C ARG A 40 -10.37 -15.00 0.60
N SER A 41 -10.30 -16.24 0.14
CA SER A 41 -9.07 -17.04 0.10
C SER A 41 -8.02 -16.37 -0.81
N PHE A 42 -8.40 -16.01 -2.03
CA PHE A 42 -7.52 -15.32 -2.97
C PHE A 42 -6.98 -13.99 -2.39
N LEU A 43 -7.87 -13.10 -1.89
CA LEU A 43 -7.47 -11.85 -1.29
C LEU A 43 -6.59 -12.02 -0.05
N GLY A 44 -6.79 -13.10 0.72
CA GLY A 44 -5.91 -13.46 1.84
C GLY A 44 -4.50 -13.80 1.37
N HIS A 45 -4.37 -14.62 0.34
CA HIS A 45 -3.06 -14.98 -0.22
C HIS A 45 -2.34 -13.79 -0.86
N VAL A 46 -3.03 -13.04 -1.72
CA VAL A 46 -2.44 -11.87 -2.40
C VAL A 46 -2.19 -10.73 -1.40
N GLY A 47 -3.09 -10.53 -0.45
CA GLY A 47 -2.98 -9.50 0.59
C GLY A 47 -1.77 -9.69 1.51
N PHE A 48 -1.28 -10.92 1.68
CA PHE A 48 -0.04 -11.19 2.41
C PHE A 48 1.16 -10.51 1.73
N TYR A 49 1.18 -10.47 0.39
CA TYR A 49 2.22 -9.85 -0.42
C TYR A 49 1.91 -8.41 -0.85
N ARG A 50 0.88 -7.76 -0.26
CA ARG A 50 0.45 -6.41 -0.65
C ARG A 50 1.54 -5.34 -0.58
N ARG A 51 2.59 -5.57 0.22
CA ARG A 51 3.74 -4.66 0.33
C ARG A 51 4.57 -4.56 -0.95
N PHE A 52 4.44 -5.53 -1.86
CA PHE A 52 5.12 -5.57 -3.15
C PHE A 52 4.27 -4.95 -4.27
N ILE A 53 2.99 -4.68 -4.03
CA ILE A 53 2.03 -4.23 -5.04
C ILE A 53 1.65 -2.78 -4.78
N LYS A 54 2.03 -1.91 -5.73
CA LYS A 54 1.59 -0.50 -5.70
C LYS A 54 0.07 -0.44 -5.82
N ASP A 55 -0.56 0.46 -5.05
CA ASP A 55 -2.00 0.74 -5.09
C ASP A 55 -2.91 -0.49 -4.93
N PHE A 56 -2.45 -1.50 -4.17
CA PHE A 56 -3.15 -2.76 -3.95
C PHE A 56 -4.64 -2.58 -3.63
N SER A 57 -4.97 -1.68 -2.71
CA SER A 57 -6.36 -1.48 -2.27
C SER A 57 -7.27 -0.93 -3.37
N LYS A 58 -6.75 -0.09 -4.26
CA LYS A 58 -7.47 0.44 -5.42
C LYS A 58 -7.83 -0.70 -6.39
N PHE A 59 -6.84 -1.52 -6.74
CA PHE A 59 -7.05 -2.63 -7.68
C PHE A 59 -7.83 -3.80 -7.09
N ALA A 60 -7.70 -4.06 -5.78
CA ALA A 60 -8.46 -5.10 -5.10
C ALA A 60 -9.94 -4.73 -4.85
N ARG A 61 -10.34 -3.46 -5.03
CA ARG A 61 -11.68 -2.95 -4.68
C ARG A 61 -12.84 -3.74 -5.32
N PRO A 62 -12.84 -4.09 -6.62
CA PRO A 62 -13.94 -4.88 -7.20
C PRO A 62 -14.14 -6.22 -6.49
N LEU A 63 -13.05 -6.87 -6.07
CA LEU A 63 -13.10 -8.13 -5.35
C LEU A 63 -13.49 -7.96 -3.88
N THR A 64 -13.00 -6.90 -3.22
CA THR A 64 -13.37 -6.63 -1.82
C THR A 64 -14.83 -6.25 -1.66
N ASN A 65 -15.45 -5.61 -2.65
CA ASN A 65 -16.88 -5.30 -2.66
C ASN A 65 -17.74 -6.57 -2.62
N LEU A 66 -17.29 -7.69 -3.20
CA LEU A 66 -17.97 -8.98 -3.13
C LEU A 66 -17.98 -9.61 -1.72
N LEU A 67 -17.15 -9.08 -0.80
CA LEU A 67 -17.12 -9.53 0.60
C LEU A 67 -18.03 -8.69 1.51
N ALA A 68 -18.66 -7.62 1.00
CA ALA A 68 -19.55 -6.79 1.79
C ALA A 68 -20.79 -7.58 2.22
N LYS A 69 -21.31 -7.25 3.41
CA LYS A 69 -22.50 -7.87 3.95
C LYS A 69 -23.71 -7.59 3.03
N ASP A 70 -24.55 -8.56 2.86
CA ASP A 70 -25.81 -8.48 2.08
C ASP A 70 -25.60 -8.15 0.58
N THR A 71 -24.41 -8.38 0.04
CA THR A 71 -24.11 -8.22 -1.39
C THR A 71 -24.31 -9.56 -2.11
N SER A 72 -25.08 -9.55 -3.20
CA SER A 72 -25.20 -10.72 -4.09
C SER A 72 -23.86 -10.99 -4.78
N PHE A 73 -23.45 -12.25 -4.87
CA PHE A 73 -22.22 -12.64 -5.53
C PHE A 73 -22.39 -12.55 -7.07
N VAL A 74 -21.85 -11.50 -7.67
CA VAL A 74 -21.78 -11.34 -9.13
C VAL A 74 -20.33 -11.08 -9.52
N PHE A 75 -19.67 -12.10 -10.07
CA PHE A 75 -18.29 -11.98 -10.51
C PHE A 75 -18.24 -11.28 -11.88
N SER A 76 -18.19 -9.94 -11.86
CA SER A 76 -18.24 -9.07 -13.03
C SER A 76 -16.93 -9.09 -13.83
N PRO A 77 -16.91 -8.56 -15.08
CA PRO A 77 -15.69 -8.37 -15.86
C PRO A 77 -14.62 -7.53 -15.13
N ASP A 78 -15.04 -6.57 -14.29
CA ASP A 78 -14.10 -5.77 -13.48
C ASP A 78 -13.48 -6.59 -12.35
N CYS A 79 -14.22 -7.54 -11.77
CA CYS A 79 -13.67 -8.51 -10.81
C CYS A 79 -12.62 -9.40 -11.48
N LEU A 80 -12.89 -9.87 -12.71
CA LEU A 80 -11.93 -10.67 -13.48
C LEU A 80 -10.67 -9.87 -13.79
N LYS A 81 -10.78 -8.63 -14.27
CA LYS A 81 -9.65 -7.74 -14.51
C LYS A 81 -8.81 -7.53 -13.23
N ALA A 82 -9.47 -7.27 -12.11
CA ALA A 82 -8.80 -7.10 -10.82
C ALA A 82 -8.07 -8.37 -10.38
N PHE A 83 -8.69 -9.53 -10.56
CA PHE A 83 -8.11 -10.83 -10.25
C PHE A 83 -6.85 -11.11 -11.08
N GLU A 84 -6.92 -10.96 -12.40
CA GLU A 84 -5.79 -11.18 -13.30
C GLU A 84 -4.68 -10.13 -13.10
N TYR A 85 -5.04 -8.89 -12.85
CA TYR A 85 -4.07 -7.83 -12.54
C TYR A 85 -3.26 -8.18 -11.29
N LEU A 86 -3.91 -8.54 -10.18
CA LEU A 86 -3.22 -8.87 -8.94
C LEU A 86 -2.34 -10.11 -9.07
N LYS A 87 -2.74 -11.12 -9.85
CA LYS A 87 -1.89 -12.27 -10.18
C LYS A 87 -0.64 -11.83 -10.93
N LYS A 88 -0.79 -10.99 -11.94
CA LYS A 88 0.32 -10.46 -12.74
C LYS A 88 1.30 -9.67 -11.87
N GLU A 89 0.81 -8.77 -11.04
CA GLU A 89 1.66 -7.96 -10.15
C GLU A 89 2.50 -8.81 -9.19
N LEU A 90 1.98 -9.94 -8.72
CA LEU A 90 2.76 -10.87 -7.89
C LEU A 90 3.84 -11.60 -8.68
N THR A 91 3.56 -12.02 -9.92
CA THR A 91 4.55 -12.71 -10.75
C THR A 91 5.70 -11.81 -11.18
N THR A 92 5.45 -10.50 -11.27
CA THR A 92 6.43 -9.48 -11.64
C THR A 92 6.88 -8.62 -10.45
N ALA A 93 6.59 -9.07 -9.22
CA ALA A 93 6.88 -8.32 -8.01
C ALA A 93 8.37 -7.96 -7.91
N PRO A 94 8.71 -6.69 -7.61
CA PRO A 94 10.09 -6.26 -7.50
C PRO A 94 10.76 -6.83 -6.23
N ILE A 95 12.09 -6.89 -6.26
CA ILE A 95 12.85 -7.10 -5.03
C ILE A 95 12.76 -5.83 -4.19
N ILE A 96 12.29 -5.97 -2.97
CA ILE A 96 12.24 -4.87 -2.00
C ILE A 96 13.56 -4.84 -1.24
N HIS A 97 14.23 -3.70 -1.27
CA HIS A 97 15.48 -3.51 -0.56
C HIS A 97 15.28 -3.47 0.97
N ALA A 98 16.24 -3.99 1.71
CA ALA A 98 16.31 -3.76 3.14
C ALA A 98 16.63 -2.27 3.40
N PRO A 99 16.04 -1.64 4.44
CA PRO A 99 16.35 -0.26 4.75
C PRO A 99 17.79 -0.11 5.26
N ASP A 100 18.45 0.97 4.85
CA ASP A 100 19.66 1.45 5.47
C ASP A 100 19.30 2.53 6.51
N TRP A 101 19.48 2.21 7.79
CA TRP A 101 19.10 3.09 8.89
C TRP A 101 19.93 4.36 9.01
N THR A 102 21.02 4.48 8.25
CA THR A 102 21.87 5.68 8.21
C THR A 102 21.41 6.70 7.18
N LEU A 103 20.56 6.27 6.24
CA LEU A 103 20.05 7.11 5.16
C LEU A 103 18.65 7.66 5.49
N PRO A 104 18.30 8.85 4.99
CA PRO A 104 16.96 9.40 5.16
C PRO A 104 15.92 8.56 4.42
N PHE A 105 14.75 8.41 5.03
CA PHE A 105 13.58 7.83 4.36
C PHE A 105 12.88 8.87 3.48
N GLU A 106 12.36 8.40 2.36
CA GLU A 106 11.47 9.16 1.47
C GLU A 106 10.07 8.54 1.52
N LEU A 107 9.09 9.38 1.84
CA LEU A 107 7.70 9.01 1.95
C LEU A 107 6.90 9.71 0.85
N MET A 108 6.39 8.97 -0.11
CA MET A 108 5.54 9.48 -1.18
C MET A 108 4.09 9.12 -0.86
N CYS A 109 3.21 10.12 -0.84
CA CYS A 109 1.80 9.97 -0.51
C CYS A 109 0.94 10.52 -1.65
N ASP A 110 -0.16 9.85 -1.93
CA ASP A 110 -1.11 10.20 -2.97
C ASP A 110 -2.53 9.78 -2.55
N ALA A 111 -3.52 10.56 -2.95
CA ALA A 111 -4.92 10.29 -2.70
C ALA A 111 -5.74 10.32 -3.99
N SER A 112 -6.63 9.35 -4.14
CA SER A 112 -7.68 9.34 -5.15
C SER A 112 -9.05 9.55 -4.50
N ASP A 113 -10.11 9.59 -5.32
CA ASP A 113 -11.47 9.70 -4.79
C ASP A 113 -11.89 8.55 -3.88
N SER A 114 -11.28 7.38 -4.01
CA SER A 114 -11.69 6.17 -3.33
C SER A 114 -10.64 5.44 -2.51
N ALA A 115 -9.38 5.85 -2.64
CA ALA A 115 -8.26 5.19 -1.96
C ALA A 115 -7.13 6.16 -1.71
N ILE A 116 -6.30 5.85 -0.72
CA ILE A 116 -5.04 6.51 -0.43
C ILE A 116 -3.89 5.52 -0.60
N GLY A 117 -2.78 6.02 -1.12
CA GLY A 117 -1.54 5.29 -1.37
C GLY A 117 -0.35 5.91 -0.66
N ALA A 118 0.62 5.08 -0.31
CA ALA A 118 1.88 5.52 0.25
C ALA A 118 3.01 4.59 -0.17
N VAL A 119 4.17 5.16 -0.44
CA VAL A 119 5.40 4.44 -0.74
C VAL A 119 6.47 4.90 0.23
N LEU A 120 7.06 3.95 0.94
CA LEU A 120 8.27 4.17 1.71
C LEU A 120 9.46 3.75 0.86
N GLY A 121 10.43 4.62 0.72
CA GLY A 121 11.64 4.37 -0.05
C GLY A 121 12.86 5.07 0.54
N GLN A 122 14.00 4.82 -0.08
CA GLN A 122 15.27 5.49 0.17
C GLN A 122 16.02 5.70 -1.14
N ARG A 123 17.02 6.57 -1.15
CA ARG A 123 17.92 6.74 -2.31
C ARG A 123 19.24 6.08 -2.03
N PHE A 124 19.63 5.18 -2.93
CA PHE A 124 20.96 4.59 -2.99
C PHE A 124 21.61 5.05 -4.30
N ASP A 125 22.77 5.66 -4.22
CA ASP A 125 23.48 6.23 -5.38
C ASP A 125 22.60 7.14 -6.26
N GLY A 126 21.77 7.96 -5.62
CA GLY A 126 20.84 8.88 -6.29
C GLY A 126 19.59 8.23 -6.88
N LYS A 127 19.48 6.90 -6.90
CA LYS A 127 18.32 6.16 -7.44
C LYS A 127 17.31 5.84 -6.33
N PRO A 128 16.01 6.04 -6.58
CA PRO A 128 14.99 5.67 -5.61
C PRO A 128 14.81 4.16 -5.55
N HIS A 129 14.76 3.61 -4.35
CA HIS A 129 14.48 2.21 -4.06
C HIS A 129 13.29 2.10 -3.13
N VAL A 130 12.36 1.22 -3.47
CA VAL A 130 11.16 0.98 -2.68
C VAL A 130 11.47 0.01 -1.54
N ILE A 131 10.99 0.36 -0.34
CA ILE A 131 11.03 -0.47 0.86
C ILE A 131 9.65 -1.06 1.16
N TYR A 132 8.57 -0.31 0.88
CA TYR A 132 7.22 -0.76 1.19
C TYR A 132 6.17 0.02 0.39
N TYR A 133 5.23 -0.68 -0.24
CA TYR A 133 3.99 -0.10 -0.75
C TYR A 133 2.86 -0.27 0.28
N ALA A 134 2.09 0.77 0.55
CA ALA A 134 0.89 0.68 1.36
C ALA A 134 -0.27 1.40 0.67
N SER A 135 -1.47 0.90 0.87
CA SER A 135 -2.68 1.55 0.38
C SER A 135 -3.88 1.15 1.23
N ARG A 136 -4.92 1.99 1.21
CA ARG A 136 -6.18 1.76 1.91
C ARG A 136 -7.33 2.40 1.13
N THR A 137 -8.46 1.69 1.00
CA THR A 137 -9.71 2.29 0.51
C THR A 137 -10.26 3.29 1.52
N LEU A 138 -10.83 4.38 1.02
CA LEU A 138 -11.58 5.34 1.83
C LEU A 138 -12.96 4.77 2.16
N ASN A 139 -13.41 4.97 3.39
CA ASN A 139 -14.80 4.71 3.76
C ASN A 139 -15.72 5.81 3.21
N ASP A 140 -17.04 5.60 3.26
CA ASP A 140 -18.03 6.51 2.67
C ASP A 140 -17.90 7.96 3.19
N ALA A 141 -17.67 8.13 4.49
CA ALA A 141 -17.45 9.45 5.08
C ALA A 141 -16.15 10.10 4.55
N GLN A 142 -15.07 9.34 4.39
CA GLN A 142 -13.79 9.83 3.88
C GLN A 142 -13.83 10.15 2.38
N GLN A 143 -14.65 9.45 1.60
CA GLN A 143 -14.86 9.76 0.18
C GLN A 143 -15.43 11.17 -0.03
N ASN A 144 -16.17 11.69 0.93
CA ASN A 144 -16.75 13.04 0.91
C ASN A 144 -15.78 14.13 1.42
N TYR A 145 -14.54 13.78 1.77
CA TYR A 145 -13.53 14.76 2.14
C TYR A 145 -13.10 15.59 0.92
N SER A 146 -12.70 16.85 1.15
CA SER A 146 -12.07 17.64 0.11
C SER A 146 -10.76 17.01 -0.35
N VAL A 147 -10.29 17.36 -1.54
CA VAL A 147 -9.01 16.87 -2.08
C VAL A 147 -7.89 17.08 -1.07
N THR A 148 -7.77 18.29 -0.52
CA THR A 148 -6.75 18.63 0.50
C THR A 148 -6.86 17.74 1.76
N GLU A 149 -8.08 17.41 2.20
CA GLU A 149 -8.28 16.52 3.36
C GLU A 149 -7.90 15.08 3.03
N LYS A 150 -8.18 14.60 1.81
CA LYS A 150 -7.79 13.25 1.36
C LYS A 150 -6.26 13.15 1.26
N GLU A 151 -5.61 14.14 0.65
CA GLU A 151 -4.14 14.19 0.54
C GLU A 151 -3.46 14.19 1.92
N PHE A 152 -3.97 15.01 2.83
CA PHE A 152 -3.42 15.04 4.19
C PHE A 152 -3.69 13.72 4.94
N LEU A 153 -4.86 13.10 4.73
CA LEU A 153 -5.16 11.77 5.26
C LEU A 153 -4.19 10.71 4.74
N ALA A 154 -3.74 10.82 3.48
CA ALA A 154 -2.71 9.93 2.94
C ALA A 154 -1.38 10.08 3.67
N VAL A 155 -0.97 11.30 4.00
CA VAL A 155 0.25 11.57 4.79
C VAL A 155 0.12 10.97 6.20
N VAL A 156 -0.98 11.24 6.91
CA VAL A 156 -1.23 10.69 8.26
C VAL A 156 -1.22 9.16 8.22
N PHE A 157 -1.93 8.56 7.26
CA PHE A 157 -1.94 7.11 7.07
C PHE A 157 -0.53 6.54 6.85
N ALA A 158 0.28 7.22 6.02
CA ALA A 158 1.63 6.77 5.72
C ALA A 158 2.53 6.83 6.96
N LEU A 159 2.48 7.91 7.73
CA LEU A 159 3.26 8.08 8.96
C LEU A 159 2.87 7.06 10.04
N GLU A 160 1.58 6.79 10.22
CA GLU A 160 1.10 5.72 11.10
C GLU A 160 1.56 4.34 10.62
N LYS A 161 1.39 4.06 9.32
CA LYS A 161 1.70 2.76 8.72
C LYS A 161 3.18 2.42 8.81
N PHE A 162 4.03 3.41 8.60
CA PHE A 162 5.48 3.23 8.57
C PHE A 162 6.19 3.70 9.85
N ARG A 163 5.43 3.95 10.91
CA ARG A 163 5.93 4.49 12.17
C ARG A 163 7.19 3.78 12.68
N SER A 164 7.23 2.45 12.61
CA SER A 164 8.39 1.65 13.05
C SER A 164 9.67 1.89 12.26
N TYR A 165 9.57 2.40 11.03
CA TYR A 165 10.73 2.79 10.22
C TYR A 165 11.13 4.25 10.46
N LEU A 166 10.17 5.12 10.75
CA LEU A 166 10.34 6.57 10.74
C LEU A 166 10.79 7.15 12.08
N ILE A 167 10.45 6.49 13.20
CA ILE A 167 10.85 6.96 14.53
C ILE A 167 12.37 7.02 14.65
N GLY A 168 12.90 8.21 14.96
CA GLY A 168 14.33 8.43 15.12
C GLY A 168 15.11 8.56 13.80
N SER A 169 14.42 8.55 12.66
CA SER A 169 15.04 8.65 11.34
C SER A 169 14.66 9.97 10.65
N LEU A 170 15.59 10.54 9.88
CA LEU A 170 15.26 11.69 9.02
C LEU A 170 14.32 11.25 7.92
N THR A 171 13.17 11.91 7.80
CA THR A 171 12.14 11.56 6.82
C THR A 171 11.80 12.76 5.95
N LYS A 172 11.78 12.57 4.62
CA LYS A 172 11.31 13.53 3.63
C LYS A 172 9.95 13.07 3.10
N VAL A 173 8.93 13.93 3.23
CA VAL A 173 7.59 13.63 2.74
C VAL A 173 7.37 14.35 1.41
N PHE A 174 6.93 13.61 0.41
CA PHE A 174 6.58 14.10 -0.93
C PHE A 174 5.08 13.92 -1.15
N THR A 175 4.42 14.99 -1.56
CA THR A 175 3.02 15.05 -1.95
C THR A 175 2.90 16.02 -3.13
N ASP A 176 1.98 15.77 -4.02
CA ASP A 176 1.72 16.63 -5.18
C ASP A 176 0.86 17.87 -4.82
N HIS A 177 0.19 17.83 -3.66
CA HIS A 177 -0.70 18.90 -3.22
C HIS A 177 0.05 20.03 -2.51
N ALA A 178 0.36 21.10 -3.24
CA ALA A 178 1.12 22.25 -2.76
C ALA A 178 0.57 22.89 -1.46
N ALA A 179 -0.76 22.84 -1.24
CA ALA A 179 -1.38 23.41 -0.04
C ALA A 179 -0.92 22.72 1.26
N LEU A 180 -0.46 21.46 1.21
CA LEU A 180 -0.02 20.75 2.42
C LEU A 180 1.23 21.38 3.03
N LYS A 181 2.12 21.95 2.20
CA LYS A 181 3.30 22.67 2.66
C LYS A 181 2.95 23.85 3.59
N TYR A 182 1.82 24.51 3.32
CA TYR A 182 1.37 25.68 4.07
C TYR A 182 0.45 25.34 5.23
N LEU A 183 -0.14 24.13 5.26
CA LEU A 183 -1.05 23.72 6.34
C LEU A 183 -0.37 23.65 7.71
N LEU A 184 0.90 23.25 7.75
CA LEU A 184 1.68 23.20 9.00
C LEU A 184 1.93 24.57 9.63
N THR A 185 1.85 25.64 8.85
CA THR A 185 2.07 27.02 9.29
C THR A 185 0.78 27.83 9.44
N LYS A 186 -0.36 27.31 8.96
CA LYS A 186 -1.64 28.03 8.90
C LYS A 186 -2.39 27.93 10.23
N LYS A 187 -2.62 29.07 10.91
CA LYS A 187 -3.33 29.14 12.20
C LYS A 187 -4.83 28.84 12.10
N ASP A 188 -5.45 29.08 10.94
CA ASP A 188 -6.90 28.95 10.71
C ASP A 188 -7.26 27.71 9.88
N ALA A 189 -6.58 26.58 10.08
CA ALA A 189 -6.92 25.34 9.43
C ALA A 189 -8.19 24.72 10.04
N LYS A 190 -8.95 23.94 9.22
CA LYS A 190 -10.11 23.19 9.73
C LYS A 190 -9.71 22.34 10.94
N ALA A 191 -10.58 22.25 11.95
CA ALA A 191 -10.31 21.54 13.21
C ALA A 191 -9.80 20.09 13.01
N ARG A 192 -10.27 19.40 11.96
CA ARG A 192 -9.80 18.06 11.60
C ARG A 192 -8.33 18.06 11.17
N LEU A 193 -7.92 19.03 10.34
CA LEU A 193 -6.53 19.16 9.87
C LEU A 193 -5.61 19.51 11.03
N ILE A 194 -6.02 20.41 11.94
CA ILE A 194 -5.25 20.73 13.15
C ILE A 194 -5.04 19.47 13.99
N ARG A 195 -6.09 18.65 14.19
CA ARG A 195 -5.97 17.40 14.95
C ARG A 195 -4.97 16.44 14.30
N TRP A 196 -4.93 16.35 12.97
CA TRP A 196 -3.98 15.50 12.26
C TRP A 196 -2.55 16.05 12.32
N ILE A 197 -2.38 17.38 12.28
CA ILE A 197 -1.06 18.02 12.47
C ILE A 197 -0.47 17.66 13.85
N LEU A 198 -1.30 17.60 14.89
CA LEU A 198 -0.86 17.22 16.23
C LEU A 198 -0.46 15.74 16.39
N LEU A 199 -0.74 14.91 15.38
CA LEU A 199 -0.33 13.50 15.33
C LEU A 199 1.01 13.29 14.61
N LEU A 200 1.54 14.33 13.93
CA LEU A 200 2.82 14.32 13.22
C LEU A 200 3.97 14.69 14.15
#